data_563eefb2f0b8842bb3a0c995b4b7a1d2
#
_entry.id   563eefb2f0b8842bb3a0c995b4b7a1d2
#
_cell.length_a   1.000
_cell.length_b   1.000
_cell.length_c   1.000
_cell.angle_alpha   90.00
_cell.angle_beta   90.00
_cell.angle_gamma   90.00
#
_symmetry.space_group_name_H-M   'P 1'
#
loop_
_entity.id
_entity.type
_entity.pdbx_description
1 polymer ?
#
loop_
_entity_poly.entity_id
_entity_poly.type
_entity_poly.pdbx_seq_one_letter_code
_entity_poly.pdbx_strand_id
1 'polypeptide(L)'
;MKKFFSILTTSNLLVASNIGIADADEFDISYFLKNREAMKLINEGNLSEGEKKCDEMIAIYPEGKWGYFCKGSATLLSGLDNRKKEALKNFTKAIEIDPDYYEAYFLRGILQFSMERKSMSKIDRNACKDIKKAYFNGYQYAIDYVNNNKPFLKRDRCFGF
;
A
#
# COMPACT_ATOMS: atom_id res chain seq x y z
N MET A 1 -9.25 -38.62 2.03
CA MET A 1 -9.27 -37.14 1.94
C MET A 1 -8.58 -36.42 3.10
N LYS A 2 -8.48 -36.98 4.33
CA LYS A 2 -7.82 -36.30 5.48
C LYS A 2 -6.27 -36.26 5.45
N LYS A 3 -5.60 -37.11 4.64
CA LYS A 3 -4.13 -37.13 4.56
C LYS A 3 -3.52 -36.12 3.59
N PHE A 4 -4.30 -35.58 2.66
CA PHE A 4 -3.83 -34.53 1.73
C PHE A 4 -3.79 -33.12 2.37
N PHE A 5 -4.65 -32.88 3.37
CA PHE A 5 -4.68 -31.59 4.08
C PHE A 5 -3.46 -31.39 5.01
N SER A 6 -2.91 -32.48 5.55
CA SER A 6 -1.75 -32.40 6.47
C SER A 6 -0.43 -32.08 5.77
N ILE A 7 -0.28 -32.41 4.50
CA ILE A 7 0.97 -32.16 3.74
C ILE A 7 1.01 -30.72 3.22
N LEU A 8 -0.15 -30.15 2.91
CA LEU A 8 -0.25 -28.76 2.46
C LEU A 8 0.05 -27.75 3.59
N THR A 9 -0.32 -28.09 4.84
CA THR A 9 -0.07 -27.21 6.00
C THR A 9 1.42 -27.09 6.35
N THR A 10 2.20 -28.19 6.25
CA THR A 10 3.63 -28.14 6.55
C THR A 10 4.45 -27.43 5.48
N SER A 11 4.06 -27.54 4.20
CA SER A 11 4.71 -26.82 3.11
C SER A 11 4.42 -25.32 3.15
N ASN A 12 3.21 -24.92 3.57
CA ASN A 12 2.82 -23.53 3.71
C ASN A 12 3.56 -22.84 4.88
N LEU A 13 3.81 -23.55 6.00
CA LEU A 13 4.58 -23.03 7.12
C LEU A 13 6.02 -22.67 6.71
N LEU A 14 6.66 -23.53 5.90
CA LEU A 14 8.05 -23.32 5.45
C LEU A 14 8.15 -22.12 4.47
N VAL A 15 7.16 -21.95 3.61
CA VAL A 15 7.15 -20.81 2.66
C VAL A 15 6.87 -19.50 3.40
N ALA A 16 5.94 -19.52 4.37
CA ALA A 16 5.61 -18.34 5.17
C ALA A 16 6.80 -17.84 6.00
N SER A 17 7.57 -18.75 6.62
CA SER A 17 8.76 -18.38 7.39
C SER A 17 9.87 -17.78 6.53
N ASN A 18 10.01 -18.22 5.28
CA ASN A 18 11.04 -17.73 4.36
C ASN A 18 10.73 -16.37 3.74
N ILE A 19 9.47 -15.94 3.74
CA ILE A 19 9.04 -14.64 3.22
C ILE A 19 8.67 -13.63 4.33
N GLY A 20 8.98 -13.97 5.60
CA GLY A 20 8.79 -13.06 6.74
C GLY A 20 7.33 -12.80 7.12
N ILE A 21 6.43 -13.75 6.83
CA ILE A 21 5.03 -13.68 7.23
C ILE A 21 4.88 -14.29 8.62
N ALA A 22 4.46 -13.49 9.60
CA ALA A 22 4.47 -13.85 11.01
C ALA A 22 3.45 -14.92 11.40
N ASP A 23 2.32 -15.04 10.66
CA ASP A 23 1.25 -16.00 10.94
C ASP A 23 1.00 -16.89 9.72
N ALA A 24 1.54 -18.10 9.79
CA ALA A 24 1.42 -19.09 8.72
C ALA A 24 -0.03 -19.60 8.52
N ASP A 25 -0.89 -19.45 9.50
CA ASP A 25 -2.28 -19.92 9.48
C ASP A 25 -3.19 -19.03 8.62
N GLU A 26 -2.80 -17.77 8.35
CA GLU A 26 -3.55 -16.83 7.49
C GLU A 26 -2.92 -16.65 6.10
N PHE A 27 -1.76 -17.27 5.84
CA PHE A 27 -1.08 -17.10 4.56
C PHE A 27 -1.69 -17.99 3.48
N ASP A 28 -2.49 -17.39 2.62
CA ASP A 28 -2.99 -18.00 1.38
C ASP A 28 -2.12 -17.62 0.19
N ILE A 29 -1.38 -18.63 -0.33
CA ILE A 29 -0.56 -18.45 -1.55
C ILE A 29 -1.40 -17.93 -2.71
N SER A 30 -2.68 -18.30 -2.79
CA SER A 30 -3.57 -17.82 -3.84
C SER A 30 -3.80 -16.31 -3.73
N TYR A 31 -3.90 -15.77 -2.51
CA TYR A 31 -4.05 -14.35 -2.26
C TYR A 31 -2.78 -13.55 -2.65
N PHE A 32 -1.60 -14.09 -2.34
CA PHE A 32 -0.33 -13.51 -2.79
C PHE A 32 -0.21 -13.48 -4.31
N LEU A 33 -0.56 -14.58 -5.00
CA LEU A 33 -0.51 -14.65 -6.45
C LEU A 33 -1.52 -13.70 -7.10
N LYS A 34 -2.72 -13.56 -6.54
CA LYS A 34 -3.73 -12.59 -6.98
C LYS A 34 -3.21 -11.15 -6.85
N ASN A 35 -2.57 -10.82 -5.72
CA ASN A 35 -1.96 -9.50 -5.53
C ASN A 35 -0.90 -9.22 -6.59
N ARG A 36 -0.01 -10.18 -6.85
CA ARG A 36 1.04 -10.04 -7.86
C ARG A 36 0.45 -9.83 -9.27
N GLU A 37 -0.59 -10.57 -9.64
CA GLU A 37 -1.29 -10.42 -10.92
C GLU A 37 -1.95 -9.05 -11.01
N ALA A 38 -2.71 -8.64 -10.00
CA ALA A 38 -3.37 -7.35 -9.96
C ALA A 38 -2.39 -6.18 -10.06
N MET A 39 -1.30 -6.21 -9.28
CA MET A 39 -0.26 -5.18 -9.33
C MET A 39 0.48 -5.15 -10.66
N LYS A 40 0.67 -6.29 -11.32
CA LYS A 40 1.22 -6.35 -12.67
C LYS A 40 0.31 -5.60 -13.66
N LEU A 41 -0.99 -5.89 -13.68
CA LEU A 41 -1.96 -5.21 -14.52
C LEU A 41 -1.96 -3.68 -14.29
N ILE A 42 -1.92 -3.26 -13.04
CA ILE A 42 -1.87 -1.84 -12.64
C ILE A 42 -0.60 -1.17 -13.18
N ASN A 43 0.55 -1.81 -13.05
CA ASN A 43 1.84 -1.29 -13.53
C ASN A 43 1.92 -1.23 -15.05
N GLU A 44 1.22 -2.12 -15.76
CA GLU A 44 1.09 -2.13 -17.22
C GLU A 44 0.05 -1.11 -17.72
N GLY A 45 -0.62 -0.38 -16.82
CA GLY A 45 -1.65 0.61 -17.17
C GLY A 45 -3.05 0.04 -17.37
N ASN A 46 -3.24 -1.26 -17.21
CA ASN A 46 -4.54 -1.94 -17.28
C ASN A 46 -5.36 -1.72 -16.00
N LEU A 47 -5.62 -0.44 -15.67
CA LEU A 47 -6.12 -0.04 -14.36
C LEU A 47 -7.49 -0.62 -14.04
N SER A 48 -8.40 -0.69 -15.02
CA SER A 48 -9.76 -1.21 -14.80
C SER A 48 -9.77 -2.69 -14.43
N GLU A 49 -8.98 -3.51 -15.14
CA GLU A 49 -8.87 -4.94 -14.84
C GLU A 49 -8.10 -5.18 -13.54
N GLY A 50 -7.04 -4.39 -13.32
CA GLY A 50 -6.30 -4.42 -12.05
C GLY A 50 -7.20 -4.08 -10.86
N GLU A 51 -8.04 -3.05 -10.95
CA GLU A 51 -8.98 -2.67 -9.90
C GLU A 51 -10.02 -3.76 -9.62
N LYS A 52 -10.55 -4.40 -10.68
CA LYS A 52 -11.46 -5.54 -10.53
C LYS A 52 -10.80 -6.70 -9.76
N LYS A 53 -9.52 -7.00 -10.07
CA LYS A 53 -8.75 -8.02 -9.31
C LYS A 53 -8.56 -7.62 -7.85
N CYS A 54 -8.35 -6.34 -7.55
CA CYS A 54 -8.28 -5.87 -6.17
C CYS A 54 -9.61 -6.04 -5.43
N ASP A 55 -10.75 -5.78 -6.10
CA ASP A 55 -12.10 -6.01 -5.53
C ASP A 55 -12.37 -7.49 -5.26
N GLU A 56 -11.95 -8.39 -6.17
CA GLU A 56 -12.01 -9.83 -5.94
C GLU A 56 -11.17 -10.24 -4.71
N MET A 57 -9.99 -9.65 -4.52
CA MET A 57 -9.14 -9.88 -3.34
C MET A 57 -9.81 -9.42 -2.06
N ILE A 58 -10.43 -8.23 -2.05
CA ILE A 58 -11.16 -7.71 -0.90
C ILE A 58 -12.37 -8.60 -0.57
N ALA A 59 -13.08 -9.10 -1.58
CA ALA A 59 -14.22 -9.99 -1.39
C ALA A 59 -13.82 -11.34 -0.74
N ILE A 60 -12.64 -11.88 -1.11
CA ILE A 60 -12.12 -13.14 -0.56
C ILE A 60 -11.52 -12.92 0.83
N TYR A 61 -10.77 -11.82 1.03
CA TYR A 61 -10.06 -11.48 2.25
C TYR A 61 -10.34 -10.04 2.69
N PRO A 62 -11.49 -9.77 3.31
CA PRO A 62 -11.87 -8.43 3.77
C PRO A 62 -10.89 -7.81 4.78
N GLU A 63 -10.17 -8.65 5.53
CA GLU A 63 -9.13 -8.23 6.48
C GLU A 63 -7.72 -8.31 5.89
N GLY A 64 -7.59 -8.49 4.57
CA GLY A 64 -6.33 -8.53 3.87
C GLY A 64 -5.88 -7.14 3.41
N LYS A 65 -4.74 -6.65 3.91
CA LYS A 65 -4.19 -5.32 3.57
C LYS A 65 -3.93 -5.12 2.08
N TRP A 66 -3.51 -6.18 1.36
CA TRP A 66 -3.10 -6.07 -0.04
C TRP A 66 -4.24 -5.74 -1.01
N GLY A 67 -5.46 -6.21 -0.75
CA GLY A 67 -6.62 -5.87 -1.58
C GLY A 67 -6.91 -4.37 -1.56
N TYR A 68 -6.91 -3.76 -0.38
CA TYR A 68 -7.13 -2.33 -0.22
C TYR A 68 -5.95 -1.51 -0.76
N PHE A 69 -4.72 -1.92 -0.49
CA PHE A 69 -3.55 -1.25 -1.05
C PHE A 69 -3.56 -1.27 -2.59
N CYS A 70 -3.82 -2.42 -3.18
CA CYS A 70 -3.97 -2.63 -4.61
C CYS A 70 -5.03 -1.68 -5.19
N LYS A 71 -6.23 -1.65 -4.62
CA LYS A 71 -7.32 -0.77 -5.07
C LYS A 71 -6.95 0.71 -4.94
N GLY A 72 -6.33 1.10 -3.82
CA GLY A 72 -5.82 2.46 -3.64
C GLY A 72 -4.81 2.84 -4.71
N SER A 73 -3.91 1.93 -5.09
CA SER A 73 -2.89 2.14 -6.11
C SER A 73 -3.49 2.29 -7.52
N ALA A 74 -4.43 1.41 -7.91
CA ALA A 74 -5.15 1.52 -9.18
C ALA A 74 -5.90 2.85 -9.29
N THR A 75 -6.61 3.22 -8.21
CA THR A 75 -7.36 4.47 -8.12
C THR A 75 -6.43 5.70 -8.21
N LEU A 76 -5.28 5.67 -7.52
CA LEU A 76 -4.29 6.74 -7.57
C LEU A 76 -3.72 6.91 -8.99
N LEU A 77 -3.34 5.82 -9.64
CA LEU A 77 -2.75 5.83 -10.98
C LEU A 77 -3.75 6.20 -12.08
N SER A 78 -5.06 6.10 -11.84
CA SER A 78 -6.08 6.62 -12.77
C SER A 78 -5.96 8.13 -13.00
N GLY A 79 -5.28 8.84 -12.09
CA GLY A 79 -5.04 10.29 -12.19
C GLY A 79 -6.30 11.16 -12.04
N LEU A 80 -7.46 10.57 -11.80
CA LEU A 80 -8.73 11.27 -11.70
C LEU A 80 -8.87 11.98 -10.37
N ASP A 81 -8.96 13.31 -10.38
CA ASP A 81 -9.07 14.15 -9.18
C ASP A 81 -10.27 13.77 -8.28
N ASN A 82 -11.39 13.40 -8.88
CA ASN A 82 -12.60 13.01 -8.14
C ASN A 82 -12.45 11.67 -7.41
N ARG A 83 -11.48 10.82 -7.78
CA ARG A 83 -11.22 9.53 -7.14
C ARG A 83 -10.16 9.58 -6.03
N LYS A 84 -9.48 10.70 -5.84
CA LYS A 84 -8.42 10.84 -4.82
C LYS A 84 -8.87 10.50 -3.40
N LYS A 85 -10.10 10.88 -3.03
CA LYS A 85 -10.69 10.53 -1.73
C LYS A 85 -10.89 9.02 -1.56
N GLU A 86 -11.24 8.33 -2.62
CA GLU A 86 -11.39 6.87 -2.64
C GLU A 86 -10.03 6.20 -2.42
N ALA A 87 -8.99 6.64 -3.12
CA ALA A 87 -7.62 6.14 -2.90
C ALA A 87 -7.16 6.35 -1.46
N LEU A 88 -7.40 7.54 -0.85
CA LEU A 88 -7.09 7.80 0.56
C LEU A 88 -7.79 6.83 1.51
N LYS A 89 -9.08 6.56 1.27
CA LYS A 89 -9.86 5.60 2.08
C LYS A 89 -9.24 4.21 2.02
N ASN A 90 -8.86 3.76 0.83
CA ASN A 90 -8.28 2.43 0.63
C ASN A 90 -6.90 2.31 1.28
N PHE A 91 -6.00 3.29 1.13
CA PHE A 91 -4.72 3.27 1.85
C PHE A 91 -4.90 3.33 3.36
N THR A 92 -5.89 4.09 3.85
CA THR A 92 -6.19 4.15 5.28
C THR A 92 -6.66 2.78 5.80
N LYS A 93 -7.53 2.08 5.06
CA LYS A 93 -7.97 0.74 5.45
C LYS A 93 -6.81 -0.27 5.45
N ALA A 94 -5.90 -0.21 4.48
CA ALA A 94 -4.70 -1.04 4.47
C ALA A 94 -3.82 -0.81 5.72
N ILE A 95 -3.67 0.46 6.15
CA ILE A 95 -2.92 0.84 7.35
C ILE A 95 -3.63 0.42 8.64
N GLU A 96 -4.96 0.48 8.69
CA GLU A 96 -5.75 0.00 9.83
C GLU A 96 -5.57 -1.50 10.05
N ILE A 97 -5.47 -2.27 8.95
CA ILE A 97 -5.24 -3.72 8.98
C ILE A 97 -3.79 -4.02 9.38
N ASP A 98 -2.82 -3.31 8.80
CA ASP A 98 -1.41 -3.46 9.11
C ASP A 98 -0.76 -2.09 9.39
N PRO A 99 -0.59 -1.73 10.68
CA PRO A 99 0.04 -0.46 11.09
C PRO A 99 1.51 -0.31 10.72
N ASP A 100 2.16 -1.37 10.24
CA ASP A 100 3.55 -1.36 9.77
C ASP A 100 3.67 -1.45 8.24
N TYR A 101 2.57 -1.25 7.52
CA TYR A 101 2.56 -1.23 6.07
C TYR A 101 3.06 0.12 5.53
N TYR A 102 4.37 0.35 5.59
CA TYR A 102 5.03 1.63 5.29
C TYR A 102 4.83 2.12 3.85
N GLU A 103 4.65 1.22 2.91
CA GLU A 103 4.31 1.55 1.53
C GLU A 103 2.96 2.28 1.43
N ALA A 104 1.95 1.82 2.17
CA ALA A 104 0.64 2.47 2.22
C ALA A 104 0.72 3.86 2.87
N TYR A 105 1.51 4.03 3.93
CA TYR A 105 1.80 5.35 4.50
C TYR A 105 2.43 6.29 3.48
N PHE A 106 3.44 5.81 2.75
CA PHE A 106 4.11 6.64 1.75
C PHE A 106 3.15 7.11 0.66
N LEU A 107 2.39 6.21 0.04
CA LEU A 107 1.45 6.57 -1.03
C LEU A 107 0.31 7.46 -0.52
N ARG A 108 -0.21 7.22 0.69
CA ARG A 108 -1.22 8.08 1.31
C ARG A 108 -0.66 9.48 1.54
N GLY A 109 0.54 9.60 2.07
CA GLY A 109 1.20 10.88 2.30
C GLY A 109 1.46 11.65 1.02
N ILE A 110 1.97 11.01 -0.04
CA ILE A 110 2.16 11.63 -1.36
C ILE A 110 0.84 12.11 -1.96
N LEU A 111 -0.21 11.30 -1.85
CA LEU A 111 -1.53 11.67 -2.36
C LEU A 111 -2.10 12.88 -1.63
N GLN A 112 -2.07 12.90 -0.28
CA GLN A 112 -2.47 14.05 0.52
C GLN A 112 -1.68 15.30 0.13
N PHE A 113 -0.36 15.16 0.01
CA PHE A 113 0.52 16.25 -0.41
C PHE A 113 0.13 16.81 -1.79
N SER A 114 -0.25 15.94 -2.74
CA SER A 114 -0.68 16.34 -4.08
C SER A 114 -2.01 17.11 -4.09
N MET A 115 -2.91 16.75 -3.17
CA MET A 115 -4.24 17.38 -3.06
C MET A 115 -4.14 18.81 -2.52
N GLU A 116 -3.18 19.07 -1.65
CA GLU A 116 -3.04 20.37 -0.96
C GLU A 116 -2.24 21.39 -1.74
N ARG A 117 -1.39 20.97 -2.67
CA ARG A 117 -0.67 21.89 -3.56
C ARG A 117 -1.56 22.85 -4.32
N LYS A 118 -2.86 22.57 -4.44
CA LYS A 118 -3.87 23.50 -4.99
C LYS A 118 -4.25 24.62 -4.00
N SER A 119 -4.02 24.43 -2.70
CA SER A 119 -4.23 25.44 -1.66
C SER A 119 -2.88 25.80 -1.06
N MET A 120 -2.24 26.86 -1.53
CA MET A 120 -0.88 27.28 -1.15
C MET A 120 -0.68 27.65 0.33
N SER A 121 -1.66 27.43 1.21
CA SER A 121 -1.68 28.03 2.54
C SER A 121 -1.32 27.10 3.72
N LYS A 122 -1.34 25.80 3.57
CA LYS A 122 -1.04 24.90 4.71
C LYS A 122 -0.73 23.47 4.25
N ILE A 123 0.53 23.05 4.42
CA ILE A 123 0.88 21.63 4.26
C ILE A 123 0.22 20.84 5.36
N ASP A 124 -0.48 19.77 4.98
CA ASP A 124 -1.10 18.89 5.94
C ASP A 124 -0.02 18.18 6.75
N ARG A 125 -0.10 18.39 8.06
CA ARG A 125 0.78 17.68 9.01
C ARG A 125 0.65 16.18 8.89
N ASN A 126 -0.50 15.68 8.40
CA ASN A 126 -0.74 14.26 8.21
C ASN A 126 0.07 13.71 7.04
N ALA A 127 0.12 14.41 5.90
CA ALA A 127 0.96 14.04 4.77
C ALA A 127 2.44 13.90 5.17
N CYS A 128 2.95 14.90 5.91
CA CYS A 128 4.32 14.85 6.43
C CYS A 128 4.53 13.71 7.43
N LYS A 129 3.56 13.46 8.32
CA LYS A 129 3.63 12.37 9.29
C LYS A 129 3.72 11.01 8.59
N ASP A 130 2.93 10.81 7.56
CA ASP A 130 2.89 9.57 6.80
C ASP A 130 4.21 9.33 6.03
N ILE A 131 4.72 10.36 5.33
CA ILE A 131 6.01 10.26 4.63
C ILE A 131 7.15 10.00 5.62
N LYS A 132 7.16 10.66 6.80
CA LYS A 132 8.13 10.41 7.86
C LYS A 132 8.04 8.99 8.41
N LYS A 133 6.83 8.47 8.66
CA LYS A 133 6.64 7.08 9.15
C LYS A 133 7.31 6.11 8.18
N ALA A 134 7.10 6.25 6.88
CA ALA A 134 7.72 5.40 5.87
C ALA A 134 9.25 5.60 5.78
N TYR A 135 9.72 6.86 5.79
CA TYR A 135 11.13 7.20 5.71
C TYR A 135 11.95 6.63 6.88
N PHE A 136 11.53 6.89 8.12
CA PHE A 136 12.27 6.46 9.31
C PHE A 136 12.21 4.95 9.56
N ASN A 137 11.26 4.25 8.93
CA ASN A 137 11.20 2.79 8.97
C ASN A 137 11.83 2.11 7.75
N GLY A 138 12.61 2.84 6.97
CA GLY A 138 13.48 2.25 5.95
C GLY A 138 12.81 1.95 4.61
N TYR A 139 11.60 2.45 4.35
CA TYR A 139 10.97 2.23 3.06
C TYR A 139 11.72 2.98 1.95
N GLN A 140 12.39 2.24 1.05
CA GLN A 140 13.37 2.78 0.11
C GLN A 140 12.82 3.91 -0.77
N TYR A 141 11.60 3.76 -1.30
CA TYR A 141 10.99 4.82 -2.11
C TYR A 141 10.71 6.11 -1.34
N ALA A 142 10.40 6.02 -0.03
CA ALA A 142 10.27 7.20 0.82
C ALA A 142 11.62 7.86 1.06
N ILE A 143 12.70 7.09 1.24
CA ILE A 143 14.07 7.58 1.39
C ILE A 143 14.50 8.32 0.14
N ASP A 144 14.31 7.72 -1.03
CA ASP A 144 14.66 8.32 -2.32
C ASP A 144 13.86 9.59 -2.59
N TYR A 145 12.55 9.55 -2.29
CA TYR A 145 11.69 10.72 -2.43
C TYR A 145 12.16 11.89 -1.55
N VAL A 146 12.42 11.62 -0.27
CA VAL A 146 12.88 12.65 0.69
C VAL A 146 14.23 13.21 0.25
N ASN A 147 15.18 12.36 -0.13
CA ASN A 147 16.51 12.79 -0.57
C ASN A 147 16.46 13.67 -1.83
N ASN A 148 15.61 13.34 -2.79
CA ASN A 148 15.46 14.09 -4.03
C ASN A 148 14.65 15.40 -3.85
N ASN A 149 13.86 15.52 -2.77
CA ASN A 149 12.99 16.66 -2.54
C ASN A 149 13.35 17.48 -1.28
N LYS A 150 14.57 17.33 -0.73
CA LYS A 150 15.04 18.02 0.49
C LYS A 150 14.74 19.52 0.51
N PRO A 151 15.07 20.33 -0.52
CA PRO A 151 14.81 21.77 -0.48
C PRO A 151 13.33 22.13 -0.34
N PHE A 152 12.48 21.36 -1.00
CA PHE A 152 11.03 21.54 -0.97
C PHE A 152 10.45 21.14 0.39
N LEU A 153 10.82 19.96 0.91
CA LEU A 153 10.37 19.46 2.20
C LEU A 153 10.86 20.31 3.39
N LYS A 154 12.04 20.91 3.27
CA LYS A 154 12.56 21.88 4.24
C LYS A 154 11.73 23.16 4.23
N ARG A 155 11.50 23.74 3.03
CA ARG A 155 10.66 24.94 2.88
C ARG A 155 9.31 24.76 3.53
N ASP A 156 8.72 23.59 3.33
CA ASP A 156 7.38 23.27 3.81
C ASP A 156 7.37 22.76 5.27
N ARG A 157 8.51 22.83 5.96
CA ARG A 157 8.69 22.41 7.36
C ARG A 157 8.29 20.95 7.62
N CYS A 158 8.28 20.12 6.57
CA CYS A 158 7.94 18.71 6.68
C CYS A 158 9.06 17.95 7.39
N PHE A 159 10.31 18.23 7.05
CA PHE A 159 11.51 17.68 7.69
C PHE A 159 12.36 18.81 8.25
N GLY A 160 12.90 18.63 9.45
CA GLY A 160 13.76 19.61 10.12
C GLY A 160 15.25 19.45 9.75
N PHE A 161 15.56 19.50 8.44
CA PHE A 161 16.96 19.48 7.99
C PHE A 161 17.67 20.81 8.28
#